data_13be40cd11c28b95fcfed2b36fe3f8e0
#
_entry.id   13be40cd11c28b95fcfed2b36fe3f8e0
#
_cell.length_a   1.000
_cell.length_b   1.000
_cell.length_c   1.000
_cell.angle_alpha   90.00
_cell.angle_beta   90.00
_cell.angle_gamma   90.00
#
_symmetry.space_group_name_H-M   'P 1'
#
loop_
_entity.id
_entity.type
_entity.pdbx_description
1 polymer ?
#
loop_
_entity_poly.entity_id
_entity_poly.type
_entity_poly.pdbx_seq_one_letter_code
_entity_poly.pdbx_strand_id
1 'polypeptide(L)'
;YTADYVFDAAGIYYYRFEMRNRDGVWYYGRGENGESVCGENLPEWQLTVYKSTYKTPDFAKGNIIYHIFVDRFNRADSVKTKRKYRLHESFSESPEVVSADGKYYADDFFGGNFNGIREKLDYLEELGVGIIYLSPIFKAFSNHRYDTGDYLKVDELLGTEDDFKKLLDAVHEKGMKIILDGVFNHSGADSLY
;
A
#
# COMPACT_ATOMS: atom_id res chain seq x y z
N TYR A 1 12.36 40.98 -0.84
CA TYR A 1 10.93 41.23 -0.70
C TYR A 1 10.29 39.99 -0.11
N THR A 2 9.33 40.14 0.81
CA THR A 2 8.51 39.09 1.39
C THR A 2 7.04 39.48 1.24
N ALA A 3 6.18 38.47 1.05
CA ALA A 3 4.74 38.66 1.03
C ALA A 3 4.08 37.52 1.82
N ASP A 4 3.11 37.90 2.66
CA ASP A 4 2.31 36.96 3.42
C ASP A 4 0.94 36.84 2.76
N TYR A 5 0.47 35.60 2.61
CA TYR A 5 -0.86 35.32 2.07
C TYR A 5 -1.61 34.37 2.99
N VAL A 6 -2.85 34.71 3.32
CA VAL A 6 -3.73 33.89 4.15
C VAL A 6 -4.78 33.25 3.25
N PHE A 7 -4.88 31.92 3.33
CA PHE A 7 -5.86 31.16 2.55
C PHE A 7 -7.18 31.02 3.32
N ASP A 8 -8.28 31.33 2.67
CA ASP A 8 -9.62 31.30 3.28
C ASP A 8 -10.23 29.87 3.28
N ALA A 9 -9.70 28.95 2.48
CA ALA A 9 -10.21 27.60 2.36
C ALA A 9 -9.09 26.56 2.25
N ALA A 10 -9.37 25.35 2.71
CA ALA A 10 -8.51 24.19 2.44
C ALA A 10 -8.62 23.79 0.96
N GLY A 11 -7.49 23.42 0.36
CA GLY A 11 -7.43 23.05 -1.05
C GLY A 11 -6.01 22.89 -1.54
N ILE A 12 -5.90 22.55 -2.82
CA ILE A 12 -4.63 22.54 -3.54
C ILE A 12 -4.57 23.79 -4.37
N TYR A 13 -3.55 24.60 -4.12
CA TYR A 13 -3.30 25.86 -4.78
C TYR A 13 -2.05 25.77 -5.61
N TYR A 14 -2.02 26.49 -6.71
CA TYR A 14 -0.86 26.62 -7.58
C TYR A 14 -0.48 28.09 -7.64
N TYR A 15 0.81 28.39 -7.58
CA TYR A 15 1.28 29.75 -7.61
C TYR A 15 2.56 29.89 -8.43
N ARG A 16 2.73 31.09 -8.95
CA ARG A 16 3.95 31.58 -9.58
C ARG A 16 4.14 33.04 -9.20
N PHE A 17 5.32 33.56 -9.42
CA PHE A 17 5.60 34.97 -9.16
C PHE A 17 5.63 35.75 -10.47
N GLU A 18 5.11 36.98 -10.42
CA GLU A 18 5.23 37.95 -11.46
C GLU A 18 6.00 39.16 -10.92
N MET A 19 7.07 39.55 -11.58
CA MET A 19 7.85 40.72 -11.25
C MET A 19 7.75 41.74 -12.37
N ARG A 20 7.35 42.94 -12.04
CA ARG A 20 7.25 44.07 -12.94
C ARG A 20 8.24 45.14 -12.60
N ASN A 21 8.95 45.67 -13.57
CA ASN A 21 9.77 46.87 -13.43
C ASN A 21 9.63 47.75 -14.69
N ARG A 22 10.50 48.75 -14.83
CA ARG A 22 10.47 49.68 -15.99
C ARG A 22 10.84 49.00 -17.33
N ASP A 23 11.56 47.89 -17.27
CA ASP A 23 12.11 47.20 -18.44
C ASP A 23 11.18 46.06 -18.94
N GLY A 24 10.16 45.68 -18.12
CA GLY A 24 9.18 44.67 -18.52
C GLY A 24 8.57 43.85 -17.39
N VAL A 25 8.04 42.72 -17.75
CA VAL A 25 7.40 41.75 -16.87
C VAL A 25 8.13 40.41 -16.98
N TRP A 26 8.48 39.84 -15.84
CA TRP A 26 9.12 38.54 -15.77
C TRP A 26 8.27 37.59 -14.91
N TYR A 27 8.14 36.34 -15.36
CA TYR A 27 7.48 35.30 -14.62
C TYR A 27 8.51 34.33 -14.06
N TYR A 28 8.32 33.94 -12.80
CA TYR A 28 9.11 32.93 -12.13
C TYR A 28 8.21 31.77 -11.76
N GLY A 29 8.57 30.58 -12.22
CA GLY A 29 7.86 29.34 -11.98
C GLY A 29 8.82 28.25 -11.53
N ARG A 30 8.30 27.03 -11.43
CA ARG A 30 9.04 25.86 -10.99
C ARG A 30 9.85 25.25 -12.14
N GLY A 31 11.14 25.08 -11.94
CA GLY A 31 12.01 24.28 -12.80
C GLY A 31 11.86 22.76 -12.56
N GLU A 32 12.56 21.97 -13.35
CA GLU A 32 12.47 20.50 -13.33
C GLU A 32 12.84 19.89 -11.98
N ASN A 33 13.84 20.45 -11.31
CA ASN A 33 14.29 20.00 -9.98
C ASN A 33 13.67 20.77 -8.82
N GLY A 34 12.61 21.57 -9.09
CA GLY A 34 11.90 22.36 -8.08
C GLY A 34 12.49 23.75 -7.80
N GLU A 35 13.60 24.11 -8.44
CA GLU A 35 14.24 25.42 -8.37
C GLU A 35 13.35 26.50 -9.00
N SER A 36 13.65 27.76 -8.69
CA SER A 36 12.99 28.90 -9.32
C SER A 36 13.69 29.24 -10.64
N VAL A 37 12.94 29.24 -11.73
CA VAL A 37 13.42 29.64 -13.04
C VAL A 37 12.59 30.81 -13.60
N CYS A 38 13.21 31.65 -14.42
CA CYS A 38 12.56 32.73 -15.11
C CYS A 38 12.20 32.33 -16.54
N GLY A 39 10.97 32.57 -16.99
CA GLY A 39 10.55 32.25 -18.34
C GLY A 39 9.05 32.42 -18.55
N GLU A 40 8.60 32.12 -19.77
CA GLU A 40 7.19 32.05 -20.12
C GLU A 40 6.65 30.62 -20.01
N ASN A 41 5.38 30.47 -19.69
CA ASN A 41 4.70 29.15 -19.61
C ASN A 41 5.37 28.12 -18.69
N LEU A 42 5.96 28.59 -17.59
CA LEU A 42 6.58 27.72 -16.59
C LEU A 42 5.53 26.99 -15.73
N PRO A 43 5.82 25.76 -15.29
CA PRO A 43 5.04 25.08 -14.26
C PRO A 43 4.94 25.94 -13.00
N GLU A 44 3.81 25.80 -12.30
CA GLU A 44 3.56 26.48 -11.04
C GLU A 44 4.03 25.60 -9.87
N TRP A 45 4.33 26.21 -8.72
CA TRP A 45 4.50 25.44 -7.48
C TRP A 45 3.13 25.09 -6.90
N GLN A 46 3.03 23.87 -6.41
CA GLN A 46 1.85 23.43 -5.68
C GLN A 46 2.01 23.72 -4.20
N LEU A 47 0.94 24.23 -3.58
CA LEU A 47 0.80 24.41 -2.14
C LEU A 47 -0.48 23.74 -1.66
N THR A 48 -0.36 22.84 -0.69
CA THR A 48 -1.51 22.19 -0.07
C THR A 48 -1.89 22.91 1.22
N VAL A 49 -3.10 23.44 1.29
CA VAL A 49 -3.70 24.04 2.48
C VAL A 49 -4.68 23.05 3.07
N TYR A 50 -4.46 22.63 4.30
CA TYR A 50 -5.31 21.68 5.01
C TYR A 50 -5.93 22.32 6.27
N LYS A 51 -7.04 21.74 6.72
CA LYS A 51 -7.71 22.22 7.94
C LYS A 51 -6.79 22.00 9.15
N SER A 52 -6.69 23.00 10.03
CA SER A 52 -5.91 22.92 11.28
C SER A 52 -6.36 21.79 12.22
N THR A 53 -7.61 21.31 12.03
CA THR A 53 -8.16 20.17 12.76
C THR A 53 -7.70 18.81 12.21
N TYR A 54 -7.05 18.76 11.03
CA TYR A 54 -6.49 17.52 10.49
C TYR A 54 -5.33 17.05 11.38
N LYS A 55 -5.43 15.80 11.81
CA LYS A 55 -4.40 15.16 12.63
C LYS A 55 -4.08 13.77 12.05
N THR A 56 -2.81 13.54 11.82
CA THR A 56 -2.32 12.18 11.55
C THR A 56 -2.43 11.35 12.83
N PRO A 57 -2.96 10.12 12.77
CA PRO A 57 -3.01 9.23 13.92
C PRO A 57 -1.64 9.06 14.57
N ASP A 58 -1.58 9.12 15.90
CA ASP A 58 -0.29 9.09 16.62
C ASP A 58 0.46 7.77 16.42
N PHE A 59 -0.25 6.65 16.24
CA PHE A 59 0.38 5.36 15.97
C PHE A 59 1.15 5.33 14.63
N ALA A 60 0.85 6.22 13.68
CA ALA A 60 1.53 6.28 12.39
C ALA A 60 2.81 7.15 12.41
N LYS A 61 2.98 7.97 13.47
CA LYS A 61 4.11 8.90 13.56
C LYS A 61 5.36 8.20 14.10
N GLY A 62 6.43 8.19 13.29
CA GLY A 62 7.72 7.63 13.68
C GLY A 62 7.76 6.11 13.81
N ASN A 63 6.73 5.41 13.34
CA ASN A 63 6.70 3.95 13.32
C ASN A 63 7.27 3.35 12.03
N ILE A 64 7.81 2.13 12.15
CA ILE A 64 8.22 1.32 11.01
C ILE A 64 6.99 0.59 10.48
N ILE A 65 6.70 0.77 9.20
CA ILE A 65 5.68 0.00 8.47
C ILE A 65 6.37 -1.13 7.73
N TYR A 66 6.00 -2.38 8.04
CA TYR A 66 6.51 -3.56 7.37
C TYR A 66 5.43 -4.12 6.44
N HIS A 67 5.71 -4.10 5.12
CA HIS A 67 4.80 -4.64 4.13
C HIS A 67 4.99 -6.15 4.01
N ILE A 68 3.90 -6.91 4.13
CA ILE A 68 3.88 -8.36 3.97
C ILE A 68 3.06 -8.73 2.74
N PHE A 69 3.71 -9.34 1.76
CA PHE A 69 3.05 -10.13 0.73
C PHE A 69 2.76 -11.51 1.34
N VAL A 70 1.52 -11.74 1.77
CA VAL A 70 1.18 -12.84 2.68
C VAL A 70 1.59 -14.20 2.13
N ASP A 71 1.30 -14.47 0.85
CA ASP A 71 1.66 -15.73 0.18
C ASP A 71 3.15 -16.06 0.26
N ARG A 72 4.01 -15.04 0.32
CA ARG A 72 5.47 -15.14 0.23
C ARG A 72 6.21 -14.96 1.55
N PHE A 73 5.50 -14.84 2.68
CA PHE A 73 6.14 -14.48 3.95
C PHE A 73 6.49 -15.69 4.82
N ASN A 74 5.50 -16.41 5.32
CA ASN A 74 5.70 -17.63 6.11
C ASN A 74 4.45 -18.51 6.07
N ARG A 75 4.66 -19.82 5.96
CA ARG A 75 3.60 -20.83 5.95
C ARG A 75 3.65 -21.64 7.25
N ALA A 76 2.63 -21.48 8.10
CA ALA A 76 2.30 -22.41 9.14
C ALA A 76 1.11 -23.25 8.68
N ASP A 77 1.01 -24.47 9.00
CA ASP A 77 -0.07 -25.40 8.65
C ASP A 77 -0.37 -25.57 7.15
N SER A 78 -1.03 -26.65 6.81
CA SER A 78 -1.54 -26.89 5.46
C SER A 78 -2.89 -26.21 5.29
N VAL A 79 -3.04 -25.40 4.23
CA VAL A 79 -4.32 -24.84 3.85
C VAL A 79 -5.26 -25.92 3.35
N LYS A 80 -6.46 -26.00 3.93
CA LYS A 80 -7.52 -26.91 3.48
C LYS A 80 -8.42 -26.19 2.48
N THR A 81 -8.19 -26.40 1.20
CA THR A 81 -9.01 -25.83 0.13
C THR A 81 -9.38 -26.87 -0.91
N LYS A 82 -10.53 -26.68 -1.59
CA LYS A 82 -10.93 -27.45 -2.77
C LYS A 82 -10.43 -26.81 -4.08
N ARG A 83 -9.88 -25.61 -4.00
CA ARG A 83 -9.34 -24.89 -5.15
C ARG A 83 -8.11 -25.63 -5.69
N LYS A 84 -8.06 -25.79 -7.02
CA LYS A 84 -6.85 -26.28 -7.70
C LYS A 84 -5.90 -25.12 -7.88
N TYR A 85 -4.67 -25.26 -7.41
CA TYR A 85 -3.61 -24.29 -7.51
C TYR A 85 -2.25 -24.99 -7.51
N ARG A 86 -1.23 -24.32 -7.99
CA ARG A 86 0.14 -24.81 -7.92
C ARG A 86 0.78 -24.30 -6.62
N LEU A 87 1.13 -25.21 -5.75
CA LEU A 87 1.82 -24.89 -4.50
C LEU A 87 3.29 -25.30 -4.59
N HIS A 88 4.19 -24.34 -4.33
CA HIS A 88 5.60 -24.62 -4.14
C HIS A 88 5.84 -25.40 -2.83
N GLU A 89 6.75 -26.36 -2.86
CA GLU A 89 7.09 -27.15 -1.68
C GLU A 89 7.95 -26.34 -0.70
N SER A 90 8.87 -25.53 -1.22
CA SER A 90 9.81 -24.72 -0.46
C SER A 90 9.80 -23.26 -0.85
N PHE A 91 9.98 -22.37 0.11
CA PHE A 91 10.23 -20.93 -0.11
C PHE A 91 11.58 -20.64 -0.79
N SER A 92 12.47 -21.63 -0.92
CA SER A 92 13.72 -21.50 -1.68
C SER A 92 13.55 -21.74 -3.19
N GLU A 93 12.39 -22.19 -3.64
CA GLU A 93 12.10 -22.34 -5.06
C GLU A 93 11.93 -21.00 -5.75
N SER A 94 12.20 -20.96 -7.05
CA SER A 94 11.95 -19.75 -7.85
C SER A 94 10.48 -19.68 -8.24
N PRO A 95 9.84 -18.50 -8.10
CA PRO A 95 8.48 -18.31 -8.60
C PRO A 95 8.42 -18.46 -10.12
N GLU A 96 7.30 -18.91 -10.63
CA GLU A 96 7.06 -18.97 -12.07
C GLU A 96 6.77 -17.54 -12.59
N VAL A 97 7.61 -17.06 -13.50
CA VAL A 97 7.45 -15.74 -14.11
C VAL A 97 6.64 -15.81 -15.39
N VAL A 98 6.79 -16.93 -16.13
CA VAL A 98 6.11 -17.15 -17.41
C VAL A 98 5.73 -18.63 -17.51
N SER A 99 4.47 -18.91 -17.76
CA SER A 99 3.98 -20.27 -18.01
C SER A 99 4.44 -20.82 -19.36
N ALA A 100 4.26 -22.12 -19.60
CA ALA A 100 4.70 -22.78 -20.82
C ALA A 100 4.10 -22.20 -22.12
N ASP A 101 2.96 -21.52 -22.03
CA ASP A 101 2.29 -20.80 -23.13
C ASP A 101 2.77 -19.36 -23.31
N GLY A 102 3.79 -18.92 -22.57
CA GLY A 102 4.35 -17.58 -22.63
C GLY A 102 3.57 -16.51 -21.88
N LYS A 103 2.57 -16.89 -21.06
CA LYS A 103 1.73 -15.96 -20.28
C LYS A 103 2.02 -16.08 -18.80
N TYR A 104 1.76 -15.01 -18.07
CA TYR A 104 1.81 -14.97 -16.62
C TYR A 104 0.39 -15.02 -16.04
N TYR A 105 0.10 -16.00 -15.21
CA TYR A 105 -1.23 -16.23 -14.62
C TYR A 105 -1.29 -15.87 -13.13
N ALA A 106 -0.17 -15.67 -12.46
CA ALA A 106 -0.07 -15.41 -11.02
C ALA A 106 -0.79 -16.49 -10.17
N ASP A 107 -0.76 -17.74 -10.61
CA ASP A 107 -1.45 -18.88 -10.01
C ASP A 107 -0.51 -19.87 -9.31
N ASP A 108 0.76 -19.52 -9.17
CA ASP A 108 1.76 -20.21 -8.37
C ASP A 108 1.79 -19.63 -6.94
N PHE A 109 1.62 -20.47 -5.95
CA PHE A 109 1.51 -20.08 -4.55
C PHE A 109 2.65 -20.71 -3.72
N PHE A 110 3.12 -19.99 -2.70
CA PHE A 110 4.02 -20.50 -1.67
C PHE A 110 3.26 -20.83 -0.38
N GLY A 111 2.03 -20.43 -0.29
CA GLY A 111 1.11 -20.80 0.79
C GLY A 111 1.36 -20.11 2.11
N GLY A 112 2.05 -18.96 2.11
CA GLY A 112 2.10 -18.09 3.27
C GLY A 112 0.68 -17.73 3.74
N ASN A 113 0.46 -17.69 5.06
CA ASN A 113 -0.86 -17.60 5.63
C ASN A 113 -0.89 -16.79 6.95
N PHE A 114 -2.09 -16.53 7.49
CA PHE A 114 -2.26 -15.75 8.71
C PHE A 114 -1.56 -16.37 9.92
N ASN A 115 -1.61 -17.70 10.05
CA ASN A 115 -0.91 -18.41 11.12
C ASN A 115 0.61 -18.28 10.98
N GLY A 116 1.11 -18.32 9.75
CA GLY A 116 2.52 -18.08 9.45
C GLY A 116 2.99 -16.68 9.86
N ILE A 117 2.18 -15.64 9.60
CA ILE A 117 2.49 -14.29 10.07
C ILE A 117 2.53 -14.27 11.61
N ARG A 118 1.54 -14.91 12.26
CA ARG A 118 1.46 -14.96 13.72
C ARG A 118 2.70 -15.59 14.37
N GLU A 119 3.25 -16.64 13.77
CA GLU A 119 4.50 -17.26 14.24
C GLU A 119 5.74 -16.35 14.12
N LYS A 120 5.68 -15.31 13.30
CA LYS A 120 6.77 -14.38 13.05
C LYS A 120 6.60 -13.03 13.76
N LEU A 121 5.61 -12.88 14.64
CA LEU A 121 5.37 -11.62 15.34
C LEU A 121 6.53 -11.21 16.25
N ASP A 122 7.19 -12.15 16.91
CA ASP A 122 8.37 -11.86 17.75
C ASP A 122 9.52 -11.29 16.91
N TYR A 123 9.77 -11.87 15.73
CA TYR A 123 10.75 -11.34 14.77
C TYR A 123 10.41 -9.91 14.33
N LEU A 124 9.14 -9.64 14.04
CA LEU A 124 8.70 -8.30 13.63
C LEU A 124 8.82 -7.29 14.78
N GLU A 125 8.53 -7.71 16.00
CA GLU A 125 8.71 -6.89 17.22
C GLU A 125 10.19 -6.57 17.47
N GLU A 126 11.08 -7.55 17.39
CA GLU A 126 12.53 -7.37 17.53
C GLU A 126 13.09 -6.44 16.46
N LEU A 127 12.52 -6.44 15.24
CA LEU A 127 12.86 -5.52 14.16
C LEU A 127 12.36 -4.08 14.41
N GLY A 128 11.52 -3.86 15.41
CA GLY A 128 10.95 -2.55 15.75
C GLY A 128 9.74 -2.17 14.90
N VAL A 129 9.06 -3.15 14.30
CA VAL A 129 7.85 -2.91 13.49
C VAL A 129 6.71 -2.49 14.39
N GLY A 130 6.12 -1.33 14.12
CA GLY A 130 4.91 -0.87 14.80
C GLY A 130 3.63 -1.02 13.96
N ILE A 131 3.78 -1.19 12.64
CA ILE A 131 2.64 -1.34 11.74
C ILE A 131 2.94 -2.44 10.71
N ILE A 132 2.04 -3.40 10.60
CA ILE A 132 2.07 -4.41 9.55
C ILE A 132 1.09 -3.99 8.45
N TYR A 133 1.60 -3.81 7.22
CA TYR A 133 0.77 -3.58 6.04
C TYR A 133 0.63 -4.89 5.27
N LEU A 134 -0.58 -5.40 5.12
CA LEU A 134 -0.84 -6.62 4.38
C LEU A 134 -1.23 -6.30 2.94
N SER A 135 -0.58 -6.94 1.94
CA SER A 135 -1.14 -7.05 0.59
C SER A 135 -2.57 -7.58 0.65
N PRO A 136 -3.39 -7.39 -0.39
CA PRO A 136 -4.81 -7.77 -0.34
C PRO A 136 -5.03 -9.18 0.20
N ILE A 137 -6.01 -9.31 1.10
CA ILE A 137 -6.33 -10.57 1.79
C ILE A 137 -7.67 -11.17 1.37
N PHE A 138 -8.43 -10.45 0.56
CA PHE A 138 -9.75 -10.87 0.14
C PHE A 138 -9.69 -11.94 -0.95
N LYS A 139 -10.77 -12.71 -1.10
CA LYS A 139 -10.87 -13.78 -2.09
C LYS A 139 -10.56 -13.25 -3.49
N ALA A 140 -9.61 -13.89 -4.17
CA ALA A 140 -9.15 -13.53 -5.50
C ALA A 140 -8.63 -14.76 -6.25
N PHE A 141 -8.38 -14.64 -7.56
CA PHE A 141 -7.80 -15.70 -8.36
C PHE A 141 -6.27 -15.76 -8.19
N SER A 142 -5.60 -14.64 -8.25
CA SER A 142 -4.14 -14.55 -8.26
C SER A 142 -3.50 -14.71 -6.87
N ASN A 143 -2.20 -15.02 -6.87
CA ASN A 143 -1.39 -15.08 -5.66
C ASN A 143 -1.22 -13.72 -4.97
N HIS A 144 -1.28 -12.60 -5.72
CA HIS A 144 -1.16 -11.24 -5.22
C HIS A 144 -2.50 -10.64 -4.74
N ARG A 145 -3.63 -11.17 -5.17
CA ARG A 145 -5.01 -10.79 -4.78
C ARG A 145 -5.43 -9.36 -5.11
N TYR A 146 -4.69 -8.68 -6.00
CA TYR A 146 -5.14 -7.37 -6.51
C TYR A 146 -6.33 -7.48 -7.47
N ASP A 147 -6.67 -8.68 -7.92
CA ASP A 147 -7.86 -9.04 -8.70
C ASP A 147 -8.99 -9.54 -7.77
N THR A 148 -9.42 -8.71 -6.82
CA THR A 148 -10.42 -9.10 -5.81
C THR A 148 -11.72 -9.58 -6.45
N GLY A 149 -12.12 -10.81 -6.10
CA GLY A 149 -13.36 -11.44 -6.55
C GLY A 149 -14.52 -11.26 -5.56
N ASP A 150 -14.25 -11.22 -4.25
CA ASP A 150 -15.25 -11.02 -3.20
C ASP A 150 -14.65 -10.27 -2.01
N TYR A 151 -15.06 -9.00 -1.81
CA TYR A 151 -14.57 -8.15 -0.72
C TYR A 151 -15.11 -8.53 0.67
N LEU A 152 -16.11 -9.40 0.74
CA LEU A 152 -16.73 -9.80 2.00
C LEU A 152 -16.13 -11.12 2.54
N LYS A 153 -15.16 -11.71 1.88
CA LYS A 153 -14.52 -12.96 2.28
C LYS A 153 -13.02 -12.86 2.22
N VAL A 154 -12.35 -13.39 3.23
CA VAL A 154 -10.90 -13.63 3.15
C VAL A 154 -10.61 -14.76 2.16
N ASP A 155 -9.45 -14.70 1.53
CA ASP A 155 -9.02 -15.76 0.62
C ASP A 155 -8.71 -17.04 1.42
N GLU A 156 -9.31 -18.16 1.01
CA GLU A 156 -9.18 -19.44 1.72
C GLU A 156 -7.74 -19.98 1.78
N LEU A 157 -6.86 -19.54 0.87
CA LEU A 157 -5.45 -19.91 0.88
C LEU A 157 -4.67 -19.19 1.98
N LEU A 158 -5.19 -18.10 2.52
CA LEU A 158 -4.59 -17.36 3.65
C LEU A 158 -5.06 -17.88 5.01
N GLY A 159 -6.20 -18.57 5.04
CA GLY A 159 -6.85 -19.05 6.24
C GLY A 159 -8.32 -18.67 6.32
N THR A 160 -8.90 -18.80 7.49
CA THR A 160 -10.27 -18.42 7.79
C THR A 160 -10.37 -17.01 8.38
N GLU A 161 -11.58 -16.47 8.47
CA GLU A 161 -11.82 -15.21 9.20
C GLU A 161 -11.40 -15.31 10.67
N ASP A 162 -11.59 -16.49 11.29
CA ASP A 162 -11.12 -16.76 12.66
C ASP A 162 -9.58 -16.72 12.77
N ASP A 163 -8.87 -17.23 11.76
CA ASP A 163 -7.41 -17.17 11.75
C ASP A 163 -6.93 -15.74 11.58
N PHE A 164 -7.59 -14.94 10.74
CA PHE A 164 -7.31 -13.50 10.62
C PHE A 164 -7.59 -12.77 11.93
N LYS A 165 -8.71 -13.06 12.61
CA LYS A 165 -9.03 -12.47 13.91
C LYS A 165 -7.95 -12.79 14.95
N LYS A 166 -7.52 -14.05 15.04
CA LYS A 166 -6.43 -14.46 15.95
C LYS A 166 -5.11 -13.74 15.64
N LEU A 167 -4.80 -13.53 14.35
CA LEU A 167 -3.65 -12.72 13.96
C LEU A 167 -3.80 -11.27 14.44
N LEU A 168 -4.98 -10.67 14.21
CA LEU A 168 -5.26 -9.29 14.60
C LEU A 168 -5.14 -9.09 16.11
N ASP A 169 -5.71 -10.00 16.90
CA ASP A 169 -5.64 -9.97 18.36
C ASP A 169 -4.16 -10.06 18.82
N ALA A 170 -3.39 -11.01 18.29
CA ALA A 170 -1.97 -11.18 18.64
C ALA A 170 -1.11 -9.96 18.25
N VAL A 171 -1.38 -9.32 17.12
CA VAL A 171 -0.70 -8.09 16.69
C VAL A 171 -1.02 -6.95 17.67
N HIS A 172 -2.28 -6.83 18.09
CA HIS A 172 -2.71 -5.80 19.03
C HIS A 172 -2.14 -6.03 20.43
N GLU A 173 -2.03 -7.28 20.90
CA GLU A 173 -1.39 -7.65 22.19
C GLU A 173 0.07 -7.18 22.24
N LYS A 174 0.77 -7.19 21.10
CA LYS A 174 2.14 -6.66 20.98
C LYS A 174 2.20 -5.13 20.76
N GLY A 175 1.05 -4.43 20.83
CA GLY A 175 0.98 -2.98 20.61
C GLY A 175 1.13 -2.54 19.15
N MET A 176 1.33 -3.48 18.22
CA MET A 176 1.40 -3.22 16.79
C MET A 176 0.01 -2.94 16.19
N LYS A 177 -0.03 -2.46 14.94
CA LYS A 177 -1.25 -2.21 14.17
C LYS A 177 -1.21 -2.95 12.84
N ILE A 178 -2.39 -3.21 12.26
CA ILE A 178 -2.53 -3.74 10.90
C ILE A 178 -3.17 -2.70 9.99
N ILE A 179 -2.64 -2.58 8.78
CA ILE A 179 -3.26 -1.87 7.65
C ILE A 179 -3.58 -2.93 6.59
N LEU A 180 -4.81 -2.92 6.09
CA LEU A 180 -5.26 -3.77 5.00
C LEU A 180 -5.25 -3.00 3.69
N ASP A 181 -4.77 -3.66 2.63
CA ASP A 181 -4.85 -3.12 1.27
C ASP A 181 -6.29 -3.25 0.74
N GLY A 182 -6.91 -2.13 0.47
CA GLY A 182 -8.26 -2.04 -0.10
C GLY A 182 -8.22 -1.73 -1.58
N VAL A 183 -8.31 -2.74 -2.43
CA VAL A 183 -8.29 -2.58 -3.90
C VAL A 183 -9.65 -2.16 -4.40
N PHE A 184 -9.99 -0.86 -4.28
CA PHE A 184 -11.31 -0.33 -4.67
C PHE A 184 -11.35 0.30 -6.07
N ASN A 185 -10.22 0.34 -6.78
CA ASN A 185 -10.13 0.91 -8.13
C ASN A 185 -10.70 -0.03 -9.21
N HIS A 186 -10.56 -1.33 -9.01
CA HIS A 186 -11.01 -2.38 -9.93
C HIS A 186 -11.28 -3.68 -9.17
N SER A 187 -11.91 -4.65 -9.82
CA SER A 187 -12.15 -6.00 -9.32
C SER A 187 -11.61 -7.05 -10.29
N GLY A 188 -11.54 -8.29 -9.86
CA GLY A 188 -11.16 -9.43 -10.70
C GLY A 188 -12.21 -9.74 -11.77
N ALA A 189 -11.80 -10.44 -12.84
CA ALA A 189 -12.69 -10.86 -13.91
C ALA A 189 -13.76 -11.89 -13.45
N ASP A 190 -13.51 -12.55 -12.33
CA ASP A 190 -14.41 -13.50 -11.65
C ASP A 190 -15.15 -12.87 -10.46
N SER A 191 -15.16 -11.55 -10.37
CA SER A 191 -15.79 -10.81 -9.30
C SER A 191 -17.32 -11.01 -9.26
N LEU A 192 -17.87 -10.95 -8.05
CA LEU A 192 -19.32 -10.98 -7.81
C LEU A 192 -20.01 -9.62 -8.07
N TYR A 193 -19.25 -8.56 -8.37
CA TYR A 193 -19.68 -7.17 -8.50
C TYR A 193 -19.70 -6.69 -9.96
#